data_0646a5c2a476ccdd3a036d5a426ec290
#
_entry.id   0646a5c2a476ccdd3a036d5a426ec290
#
_cell.length_a   1.000
_cell.length_b   1.000
_cell.length_c   1.000
_cell.angle_alpha   90.00
_cell.angle_beta   90.00
_cell.angle_gamma   90.00
#
_symmetry.space_group_name_H-M   'P 1'
#
loop_
_entity.id
_entity.type
_entity.pdbx_description
1 polymer ?
#
loop_
_entity_poly.entity_id
_entity_poly.type
_entity_poly.pdbx_seq_one_letter_code
_entity_poly.pdbx_strand_id
1 'polypeptide(L)'
;YPGICRNLSSAERDERIAVGTPHALRLKMDKAIAATGPLIWHDAEAGPQHARPAIFGDVVLARKETPSSYHLAVTVDDYLQGVTLVTRGQDLFEASHVHRLLQALLGYNSPAYNHHKLLTDSQGNRLAKRDKAQTLQSLRAVGYTPAEVRALAGW
;
A
#
# COMPACT_ATOMS: atom_id res chain seq x y z
N TYR A 1 14.75 4.33 4.16
CA TYR A 1 15.11 5.08 5.38
C TYR A 1 16.43 4.53 5.95
N PRO A 2 17.46 5.38 6.09
CA PRO A 2 18.82 4.94 6.51
C PRO A 2 18.95 4.67 8.03
N GLY A 3 17.89 4.78 8.82
CA GLY A 3 17.91 4.46 10.24
C GLY A 3 18.54 5.52 11.17
N ILE A 4 18.73 6.74 10.70
CA ILE A 4 19.47 7.80 11.42
C ILE A 4 18.96 8.02 12.85
N CYS A 5 17.64 7.96 13.05
CA CYS A 5 17.02 8.17 14.36
C CYS A 5 16.87 6.90 15.22
N ARG A 6 17.32 5.73 14.74
CA ARG A 6 17.21 4.46 15.50
C ARG A 6 18.04 4.47 16.78
N ASN A 7 19.16 5.18 16.77
CA ASN A 7 20.12 5.22 17.87
C ASN A 7 19.84 6.35 18.87
N LEU A 8 18.82 7.19 18.64
CA LEU A 8 18.43 8.20 19.62
C LEU A 8 17.88 7.51 20.88
N SER A 9 18.30 7.99 22.05
CA SER A 9 17.69 7.62 23.33
C SER A 9 16.23 8.09 23.40
N SER A 10 15.44 7.55 24.33
CA SER A 10 14.08 8.03 24.55
C SER A 10 14.04 9.51 24.94
N ALA A 11 14.95 9.95 25.80
CA ALA A 11 15.05 11.36 26.22
C ALA A 11 15.31 12.30 25.04
N GLU A 12 16.27 11.97 24.15
CA GLU A 12 16.54 12.78 22.95
C GLU A 12 15.36 12.83 21.99
N ARG A 13 14.61 11.73 21.85
CA ARG A 13 13.39 11.73 21.03
C ARG A 13 12.31 12.61 21.61
N ASP A 14 12.07 12.48 22.92
CA ASP A 14 11.03 13.23 23.64
C ASP A 14 11.32 14.72 23.61
N GLU A 15 12.59 15.12 23.80
CA GLU A 15 13.03 16.51 23.68
C GLU A 15 12.75 17.07 22.27
N ARG A 16 13.14 16.34 21.21
CA ARG A 16 12.89 16.76 19.83
C ARG A 16 11.40 16.89 19.50
N ILE A 17 10.57 15.99 20.05
CA ILE A 17 9.12 16.06 19.91
C ILE A 17 8.58 17.28 20.64
N ALA A 18 9.03 17.53 21.88
CA ALA A 18 8.59 18.64 22.70
C ALA A 18 8.86 20.01 22.07
N VAL A 19 10.04 20.18 21.43
CA VAL A 19 10.37 21.40 20.67
C VAL A 19 9.71 21.48 19.31
N GLY A 20 8.86 20.53 18.96
CA GLY A 20 8.07 20.55 17.73
C GLY A 20 8.82 20.15 16.47
N THR A 21 9.98 19.49 16.56
CA THR A 21 10.74 19.02 15.38
C THR A 21 9.86 18.15 14.47
N PRO A 22 9.78 18.43 13.16
CA PRO A 22 9.07 17.59 12.20
C PRO A 22 9.60 16.16 12.25
N HIS A 23 8.71 15.19 12.38
CA HIS A 23 9.09 13.78 12.50
C HIS A 23 8.08 12.85 11.86
N ALA A 24 8.49 11.60 11.64
CA ALA A 24 7.63 10.53 11.22
C ALA A 24 7.74 9.35 12.21
N LEU A 25 6.61 8.76 12.54
CA LEU A 25 6.56 7.50 13.26
C LEU A 25 6.72 6.35 12.27
N ARG A 26 7.69 5.48 12.52
CA ARG A 26 8.00 4.34 11.66
C ARG A 26 7.86 3.03 12.41
N LEU A 27 7.35 2.03 11.72
CA LEU A 27 7.35 0.65 12.21
C LEU A 27 8.81 0.14 12.24
N LYS A 28 9.26 -0.37 13.37
CA LYS A 28 10.54 -1.09 13.45
C LYS A 28 10.33 -2.47 12.83
N MET A 29 10.69 -2.59 11.54
CA MET A 29 10.34 -3.74 10.71
C MET A 29 10.86 -5.06 11.26
N ASP A 30 12.10 -5.08 11.73
CA ASP A 30 12.74 -6.24 12.33
C ASP A 30 11.97 -6.76 13.56
N LYS A 31 11.57 -5.86 14.46
CA LYS A 31 10.79 -6.21 15.64
C LYS A 31 9.37 -6.66 15.30
N ALA A 32 8.76 -6.02 14.33
CA ALA A 32 7.42 -6.36 13.87
C ALA A 32 7.36 -7.77 13.27
N ILE A 33 8.34 -8.12 12.43
CA ILE A 33 8.47 -9.47 11.85
C ILE A 33 8.72 -10.50 12.95
N ALA A 34 9.62 -10.22 13.89
CA ALA A 34 9.90 -11.11 15.00
C ALA A 34 8.67 -11.39 15.89
N ALA A 35 7.81 -10.38 16.06
CA ALA A 35 6.59 -10.50 16.88
C ALA A 35 5.49 -11.35 16.21
N THR A 36 5.42 -11.37 14.89
CA THR A 36 4.33 -12.08 14.17
C THR A 36 4.76 -13.44 13.63
N GLY A 37 6.06 -13.67 13.43
CA GLY A 37 6.56 -14.83 12.72
C GLY A 37 6.19 -14.82 11.22
N PRO A 38 6.33 -15.99 10.54
CA PRO A 38 5.97 -16.13 9.12
C PRO A 38 4.50 -15.90 8.88
N LEU A 39 4.18 -15.15 7.84
CA LEU A 39 2.81 -14.80 7.46
C LEU A 39 2.54 -15.16 6.00
N ILE A 40 1.28 -15.52 5.70
CA ILE A 40 0.79 -15.78 4.34
C ILE A 40 -0.42 -14.88 4.09
N TRP A 41 -0.57 -14.45 2.84
CA TRP A 41 -1.76 -13.80 2.29
C TRP A 41 -2.09 -14.42 0.93
N HIS A 42 -3.32 -14.26 0.44
CA HIS A 42 -3.79 -14.94 -0.75
C HIS A 42 -4.18 -13.95 -1.84
N ASP A 43 -3.66 -14.16 -3.04
CA ASP A 43 -4.04 -13.45 -4.24
C ASP A 43 -4.84 -14.38 -5.16
N ALA A 44 -5.87 -13.86 -5.83
CA ALA A 44 -6.75 -14.66 -6.67
C ALA A 44 -6.03 -15.25 -7.89
N GLU A 45 -5.05 -14.51 -8.46
CA GLU A 45 -4.30 -14.95 -9.63
C GLU A 45 -2.96 -15.61 -9.24
N ALA A 46 -2.22 -14.98 -8.33
CA ALA A 46 -0.89 -15.45 -7.92
C ALA A 46 -0.90 -16.54 -6.84
N GLY A 47 -2.08 -16.85 -6.25
CA GLY A 47 -2.23 -17.84 -5.19
C GLY A 47 -1.64 -17.40 -3.85
N PRO A 48 -1.27 -18.36 -2.97
CA PRO A 48 -0.73 -18.06 -1.65
C PRO A 48 0.67 -17.42 -1.75
N GLN A 49 0.86 -16.33 -1.02
CA GLN A 49 2.08 -15.53 -1.01
C GLN A 49 2.69 -15.50 0.39
N HIS A 50 3.97 -15.85 0.52
CA HIS A 50 4.72 -15.61 1.75
C HIS A 50 4.99 -14.10 1.90
N ALA A 51 4.57 -13.52 3.03
CA ALA A 51 4.79 -12.10 3.29
C ALA A 51 6.29 -11.79 3.46
N ARG A 52 6.78 -10.78 2.75
CA ARG A 52 8.18 -10.33 2.77
C ARG A 52 8.25 -8.83 3.08
N PRO A 53 7.68 -8.35 4.20
CA PRO A 53 7.58 -6.92 4.49
C PRO A 53 8.96 -6.26 4.68
N ALA A 54 10.01 -7.03 4.96
CA ALA A 54 11.39 -6.53 5.10
C ALA A 54 11.91 -5.76 3.88
N ILE A 55 11.40 -6.03 2.67
CA ILE A 55 11.79 -5.32 1.44
C ILE A 55 11.53 -3.82 1.50
N PHE A 56 10.61 -3.38 2.36
CA PHE A 56 10.26 -1.97 2.54
C PHE A 56 11.07 -1.26 3.63
N GLY A 57 11.82 -2.01 4.46
CA GLY A 57 12.45 -1.44 5.66
C GLY A 57 11.42 -0.85 6.61
N ASP A 58 11.82 0.16 7.40
CA ASP A 58 10.95 0.82 8.38
C ASP A 58 9.93 1.74 7.70
N VAL A 59 8.74 1.24 7.44
CA VAL A 59 7.66 2.00 6.80
C VAL A 59 7.11 3.09 7.71
N VAL A 60 6.71 4.22 7.12
CA VAL A 60 6.04 5.31 7.84
C VAL A 60 4.61 4.88 8.19
N LEU A 61 4.22 5.06 9.45
CA LEU A 61 2.85 4.85 9.93
C LEU A 61 2.11 6.17 10.15
N ALA A 62 2.81 7.21 10.61
CA ALA A 62 2.24 8.53 10.83
C ALA A 62 3.32 9.62 10.69
N ARG A 63 2.88 10.86 10.49
CA ARG A 63 3.71 12.08 10.48
C ARG A 63 3.04 13.15 11.31
N LYS A 64 3.79 14.19 11.71
CA LYS A 64 3.24 15.29 12.49
C LYS A 64 2.04 15.95 11.78
N GLU A 65 2.16 16.21 10.49
CA GLU A 65 1.15 16.90 9.66
C GLU A 65 0.09 15.93 9.09
N THR A 66 0.40 14.63 9.06
CA THR A 66 -0.48 13.58 8.49
C THR A 66 -0.55 12.43 9.49
N PRO A 67 -1.63 12.33 10.27
CA PRO A 67 -1.70 11.41 11.41
C PRO A 67 -1.72 9.92 11.02
N SER A 68 -1.87 9.59 9.74
CA SER A 68 -1.83 8.21 9.26
C SER A 68 -1.14 8.10 7.90
N SER A 69 -0.48 6.99 7.65
CA SER A 69 0.01 6.62 6.32
C SER A 69 -1.05 5.82 5.57
N TYR A 70 -0.91 5.73 4.23
CA TYR A 70 -1.74 4.86 3.41
C TYR A 70 -1.76 3.42 3.93
N HIS A 71 -0.61 2.85 4.27
CA HIS A 71 -0.53 1.47 4.75
C HIS A 71 -1.35 1.24 6.03
N LEU A 72 -1.26 2.15 7.00
CA LEU A 72 -2.01 2.02 8.24
C LEU A 72 -3.50 2.29 8.01
N ALA A 73 -3.83 3.38 7.32
CA ALA A 73 -5.22 3.77 7.08
C ALA A 73 -6.00 2.69 6.35
N VAL A 74 -5.50 2.20 5.19
CA VAL A 74 -6.21 1.19 4.40
C VAL A 74 -6.36 -0.12 5.17
N THR A 75 -5.36 -0.53 5.96
CA THR A 75 -5.45 -1.76 6.76
C THR A 75 -6.56 -1.68 7.82
N VAL A 76 -6.70 -0.52 8.47
CA VAL A 76 -7.74 -0.29 9.48
C VAL A 76 -9.11 -0.13 8.84
N ASP A 77 -9.20 0.66 7.78
CA ASP A 77 -10.47 0.94 7.08
C ASP A 77 -11.06 -0.34 6.47
N ASP A 78 -10.25 -1.16 5.81
CA ASP A 78 -10.68 -2.43 5.23
C ASP A 78 -11.25 -3.38 6.31
N TYR A 79 -10.58 -3.44 7.48
CA TYR A 79 -11.08 -4.25 8.59
C TYR A 79 -12.39 -3.72 9.16
N LEU A 80 -12.49 -2.43 9.43
CA LEU A 80 -13.70 -1.81 10.00
C LEU A 80 -14.90 -1.89 9.06
N GLN A 81 -14.66 -1.85 7.75
CA GLN A 81 -15.70 -1.97 6.72
C GLN A 81 -16.04 -3.43 6.38
N GLY A 82 -15.35 -4.40 6.97
CA GLY A 82 -15.59 -5.82 6.70
C GLY A 82 -15.22 -6.25 5.28
N VAL A 83 -14.20 -5.62 4.68
CA VAL A 83 -13.72 -5.97 3.34
C VAL A 83 -13.17 -7.39 3.33
N THR A 84 -13.72 -8.23 2.47
CA THR A 84 -13.32 -9.64 2.31
C THR A 84 -12.42 -9.87 1.09
N LEU A 85 -12.50 -8.99 0.09
CA LEU A 85 -11.68 -9.02 -1.12
C LEU A 85 -11.21 -7.60 -1.48
N VAL A 86 -9.90 -7.40 -1.56
CA VAL A 86 -9.27 -6.16 -2.03
C VAL A 86 -8.91 -6.30 -3.50
N THR A 87 -9.58 -5.54 -4.38
CA THR A 87 -9.24 -5.48 -5.80
C THR A 87 -8.48 -4.20 -6.10
N ARG A 88 -7.28 -4.31 -6.69
CA ARG A 88 -6.43 -3.16 -7.00
C ARG A 88 -5.38 -3.47 -8.08
N GLY A 89 -4.64 -2.47 -8.53
CA GLY A 89 -3.60 -2.65 -9.54
C GLY A 89 -2.38 -3.42 -9.06
N GLN A 90 -1.74 -4.12 -9.98
CA GLN A 90 -0.51 -4.90 -9.74
C GLN A 90 0.65 -4.08 -9.14
N ASP A 91 0.66 -2.78 -9.33
CA ASP A 91 1.66 -1.87 -8.74
C ASP A 91 1.60 -1.80 -7.19
N LEU A 92 0.52 -2.25 -6.59
CA LEU A 92 0.36 -2.37 -5.14
C LEU A 92 0.56 -3.79 -4.61
N PHE A 93 0.94 -4.75 -5.46
CA PHE A 93 1.13 -6.15 -5.05
C PHE A 93 2.11 -6.29 -3.89
N GLU A 94 3.28 -5.69 -4.00
CA GLU A 94 4.30 -5.74 -2.94
C GLU A 94 3.82 -5.07 -1.64
N ALA A 95 2.97 -4.04 -1.71
CA ALA A 95 2.42 -3.39 -0.52
C ALA A 95 1.57 -4.34 0.35
N SER A 96 1.01 -5.42 -0.22
CA SER A 96 0.26 -6.45 0.50
C SER A 96 1.10 -7.14 1.57
N HIS A 97 2.42 -7.23 1.38
CA HIS A 97 3.33 -7.77 2.40
C HIS A 97 3.32 -6.93 3.69
N VAL A 98 3.29 -5.60 3.56
CA VAL A 98 3.20 -4.69 4.71
C VAL A 98 1.80 -4.71 5.32
N HIS A 99 0.75 -4.72 4.49
CA HIS A 99 -0.64 -4.78 4.98
C HIS A 99 -0.88 -6.06 5.76
N ARG A 100 -0.39 -7.21 5.28
CA ARG A 100 -0.50 -8.49 6.00
C ARG A 100 0.20 -8.45 7.36
N LEU A 101 1.38 -7.82 7.43
CA LEU A 101 2.09 -7.62 8.69
C LEU A 101 1.29 -6.73 9.66
N LEU A 102 0.76 -5.60 9.18
CA LEU A 102 -0.06 -4.70 10.00
C LEU A 102 -1.33 -5.38 10.50
N GLN A 103 -2.01 -6.16 9.65
CA GLN A 103 -3.18 -6.96 10.05
C GLN A 103 -2.83 -7.91 11.20
N ALA A 104 -1.71 -8.63 11.10
CA ALA A 104 -1.28 -9.55 12.16
C ALA A 104 -0.97 -8.82 13.47
N LEU A 105 -0.26 -7.69 13.41
CA LEU A 105 0.07 -6.88 14.59
C LEU A 105 -1.16 -6.29 15.29
N LEU A 106 -2.20 -5.97 14.50
CA LEU A 106 -3.47 -5.41 15.01
C LEU A 106 -4.49 -6.49 15.38
N GLY A 107 -4.21 -7.76 15.14
CA GLY A 107 -5.14 -8.86 15.39
C GLY A 107 -6.30 -8.92 14.39
N TYR A 108 -6.12 -8.37 13.19
CA TYR A 108 -7.13 -8.33 12.14
C TYR A 108 -7.04 -9.53 11.20
N ASN A 109 -8.18 -9.98 10.69
CA ASN A 109 -8.22 -10.97 9.63
C ASN A 109 -7.65 -10.38 8.34
N SER A 110 -6.97 -11.22 7.55
CA SER A 110 -6.50 -10.84 6.22
C SER A 110 -7.61 -11.04 5.20
N PRO A 111 -7.99 -10.03 4.40
CA PRO A 111 -8.84 -10.25 3.24
C PRO A 111 -8.10 -11.06 2.17
N ALA A 112 -8.82 -11.58 1.19
CA ALA A 112 -8.25 -12.01 -0.07
C ALA A 112 -7.87 -10.80 -0.92
N TYR A 113 -6.96 -10.98 -1.88
CA TYR A 113 -6.53 -9.95 -2.80
C TYR A 113 -6.75 -10.39 -4.25
N ASN A 114 -6.97 -9.42 -5.13
CA ASN A 114 -7.00 -9.60 -6.57
C ASN A 114 -6.25 -8.43 -7.23
N HIS A 115 -5.01 -8.68 -7.67
CA HIS A 115 -4.18 -7.67 -8.31
C HIS A 115 -4.30 -7.75 -9.83
N HIS A 116 -5.14 -6.89 -10.40
CA HIS A 116 -5.32 -6.83 -11.85
C HIS A 116 -4.14 -6.15 -12.56
N LYS A 117 -3.93 -6.49 -13.82
CA LYS A 117 -2.92 -5.90 -14.70
C LYS A 117 -3.13 -4.39 -14.82
N LEU A 118 -2.03 -3.66 -14.99
CA LEU A 118 -2.09 -2.22 -15.26
C LEU A 118 -2.36 -2.00 -16.75
N LEU A 119 -3.19 -1.00 -17.05
CA LEU A 119 -3.36 -0.52 -18.41
C LEU A 119 -2.14 0.29 -18.83
N THR A 120 -1.62 -0.02 -20.01
CA THR A 120 -0.46 0.63 -20.61
C THR A 120 -0.80 1.26 -21.95
N ASP A 121 0.01 2.23 -22.37
CA ASP A 121 -0.03 2.73 -23.73
C ASP A 121 0.62 1.74 -24.72
N SER A 122 0.65 2.08 -25.99
CA SER A 122 1.29 1.28 -27.05
C SER A 122 2.81 1.09 -26.89
N GLN A 123 3.44 1.88 -26.00
CA GLN A 123 4.86 1.79 -25.67
C GLN A 123 5.12 1.02 -24.38
N GLY A 124 4.07 0.49 -23.73
CA GLY A 124 4.16 -0.23 -22.47
C GLY A 124 4.23 0.67 -21.21
N ASN A 125 4.10 1.99 -21.34
CA ASN A 125 4.09 2.88 -20.20
C ASN A 125 2.73 2.84 -19.51
N ARG A 126 2.72 2.82 -18.16
CA ARG A 126 1.49 2.85 -17.38
C ARG A 126 0.68 4.12 -17.66
N LEU A 127 -0.61 3.97 -17.92
CA LEU A 127 -1.53 5.10 -18.00
C LEU A 127 -1.68 5.75 -16.62
N ALA A 128 -1.25 7.01 -16.49
CA ALA A 128 -1.33 7.75 -15.23
C ALA A 128 -1.82 9.18 -15.44
N LYS A 129 -2.54 9.73 -14.45
CA LYS A 129 -3.09 11.10 -14.51
C LYS A 129 -2.03 12.18 -14.78
N ARG A 130 -0.84 12.03 -14.20
CA ARG A 130 0.28 12.98 -14.35
C ARG A 130 0.80 13.05 -15.78
N ASP A 131 0.64 11.99 -16.56
CA ASP A 131 1.17 11.86 -17.92
C ASP A 131 0.12 12.22 -18.98
N LYS A 132 -0.97 12.94 -18.57
CA LYS A 132 -2.12 13.30 -19.43
C LYS A 132 -2.72 12.09 -20.16
N ALA A 133 -2.68 10.92 -19.53
CA ALA A 133 -3.22 9.69 -20.07
C ALA A 133 -4.69 9.90 -20.51
N GLN A 134 -5.08 9.18 -21.56
CA GLN A 134 -6.44 9.21 -22.10
C GLN A 134 -7.47 8.86 -21.03
N THR A 135 -8.44 9.74 -20.81
CA THR A 135 -9.49 9.56 -19.80
C THR A 135 -10.75 8.97 -20.43
N LEU A 136 -11.61 8.34 -19.62
CA LEU A 136 -12.93 7.91 -20.10
C LEU A 136 -13.76 9.08 -20.66
N GLN A 137 -13.60 10.27 -20.08
CA GLN A 137 -14.26 11.48 -20.56
C GLN A 137 -13.78 11.87 -21.97
N SER A 138 -12.46 11.83 -22.22
CA SER A 138 -11.90 12.14 -23.53
C SER A 138 -12.30 11.10 -24.59
N LEU A 139 -12.30 9.81 -24.24
CA LEU A 139 -12.78 8.74 -25.13
C LEU A 139 -14.25 8.95 -25.51
N ARG A 140 -15.11 9.23 -24.52
CA ARG A 140 -16.52 9.53 -24.76
C ARG A 140 -16.72 10.78 -25.66
N ALA A 141 -15.91 11.82 -25.46
CA ALA A 141 -15.98 13.04 -26.27
C ALA A 141 -15.65 12.81 -27.75
N VAL A 142 -14.83 11.81 -28.07
CA VAL A 142 -14.52 11.41 -29.46
C VAL A 142 -15.36 10.24 -29.95
N GLY A 143 -16.43 9.88 -29.23
CA GLY A 143 -17.46 8.95 -29.70
C GLY A 143 -17.30 7.49 -29.34
N TYR A 144 -16.32 7.12 -28.51
CA TYR A 144 -16.17 5.72 -28.07
C TYR A 144 -17.36 5.28 -27.21
N THR A 145 -17.87 4.10 -27.52
CA THR A 145 -18.92 3.43 -26.73
C THR A 145 -18.30 2.72 -25.51
N PRO A 146 -19.10 2.41 -24.49
CA PRO A 146 -18.61 1.62 -23.34
C PRO A 146 -18.03 0.24 -23.74
N ALA A 147 -18.56 -0.39 -24.77
CA ALA A 147 -18.07 -1.68 -25.26
C ALA A 147 -16.67 -1.56 -25.88
N GLU A 148 -16.46 -0.54 -26.73
CA GLU A 148 -15.14 -0.27 -27.32
C GLU A 148 -14.10 0.08 -26.25
N VAL A 149 -14.48 0.84 -25.22
CA VAL A 149 -13.60 1.18 -24.10
C VAL A 149 -13.22 -0.07 -23.30
N ARG A 150 -14.15 -1.00 -23.06
CA ARG A 150 -13.83 -2.28 -22.42
C ARG A 150 -12.87 -3.11 -23.27
N ALA A 151 -13.11 -3.21 -24.57
CA ALA A 151 -12.21 -3.90 -25.48
C ALA A 151 -10.79 -3.32 -25.46
N LEU A 152 -10.65 -1.98 -25.46
CA LEU A 152 -9.36 -1.29 -25.30
C LEU A 152 -8.67 -1.62 -23.96
N ALA A 153 -9.43 -1.86 -22.92
CA ALA A 153 -8.92 -2.25 -21.60
C ALA A 153 -8.63 -3.77 -21.48
N GLY A 154 -8.93 -4.55 -22.53
CA GLY A 154 -8.70 -6.00 -22.55
C GLY A 154 -9.79 -6.82 -21.85
N TRP A 155 -11.06 -6.29 -21.84
CA TRP A 155 -12.25 -6.95 -21.26
C TRP A 155 -13.29 -7.27 -22.33
#